data_75f783257893eef1cf8a43f2dc3579a9
#
_entry.id   75f783257893eef1cf8a43f2dc3579a9
#
_cell.length_a   1.000
_cell.length_b   1.000
_cell.length_c   1.000
_cell.angle_alpha   90.00
_cell.angle_beta   90.00
_cell.angle_gamma   90.00
#
_symmetry.space_group_name_H-M   'P 1'
#
loop_
_entity.id
_entity.type
_entity.pdbx_description
1 polymer ?
#
loop_
_entity_poly.entity_id
_entity_poly.type
_entity_poly.pdbx_seq_one_letter_code
_entity_poly.pdbx_strand_id
1 'polypeptide(L)'
;VLVVSPFPLPPGVVVRCRPIGMLAMTDEAGEDAKLLAVPVDKLTPMYRNVQTHADMPTLLLDQISHFFEHYKDLEPGKFVKVVGWRGPEEAKKEIENGVKTFKDAKDKPNY
;
A
#
# COMPACT_ATOMS: atom_id res chain seq x y z
N VAL A 1 -0.49 4.13 0.12
CA VAL A 1 0.56 3.34 0.79
C VAL A 1 0.22 3.15 2.26
N LEU A 2 0.30 1.90 2.75
CA LEU A 2 0.30 1.61 4.17
C LEU A 2 1.74 1.52 4.65
N VAL A 3 2.08 2.25 5.70
CA VAL A 3 3.40 2.22 6.33
C VAL A 3 3.27 1.51 7.67
N VAL A 4 3.96 0.38 7.80
CA VAL A 4 4.03 -0.32 9.09
C VAL A 4 4.92 0.49 10.03
N SER A 5 4.40 0.82 11.20
CA SER A 5 5.11 1.64 12.17
C SER A 5 4.76 1.17 13.59
N PRO A 6 5.69 1.25 14.56
CA PRO A 6 5.41 0.87 15.94
C PRO A 6 4.45 1.82 16.65
N PHE A 7 4.19 2.99 16.08
CA PHE A 7 3.26 3.98 16.61
C PHE A 7 2.67 4.80 15.44
N PRO A 8 1.48 5.41 15.63
CA PRO A 8 0.86 6.26 14.60
C PRO A 8 1.74 7.46 14.25
N LEU A 9 1.75 7.80 12.96
CA LEU A 9 2.44 8.99 12.46
C LEU A 9 1.43 10.12 12.29
N PRO A 10 1.79 11.38 12.63
CA PRO A 10 0.87 12.49 12.47
C PRO A 10 0.62 12.81 10.99
N PRO A 11 -0.58 13.33 10.66
CA PRO A 11 -0.86 13.77 9.29
C PRO A 11 0.13 14.83 8.79
N GLY A 12 0.51 14.73 7.52
CA GLY A 12 1.45 15.67 6.88
C GLY A 12 2.92 15.32 7.04
N VAL A 13 3.26 14.29 7.84
CA VAL A 13 4.65 13.88 7.98
C VAL A 13 5.12 13.14 6.72
N VAL A 14 6.38 13.36 6.35
CA VAL A 14 7.05 12.64 5.26
C VAL A 14 7.96 11.58 5.86
N VAL A 15 7.76 10.33 5.45
CA VAL A 15 8.52 9.19 5.95
C VAL A 15 9.20 8.47 4.80
N ARG A 16 10.50 8.31 4.89
CA ARG A 16 11.24 7.51 3.91
C ARG A 16 11.05 6.04 4.18
N CYS A 17 10.46 5.33 3.19
CA CYS A 17 10.08 3.92 3.30
C CYS A 17 10.65 3.11 2.14
N ARG A 18 10.69 1.79 2.32
CA ARG A 18 10.91 0.84 1.23
C ARG A 18 9.69 -0.07 1.07
N PRO A 19 9.26 -0.37 -0.16
CA PRO A 19 8.12 -1.26 -0.38
C PRO A 19 8.51 -2.71 -0.07
N ILE A 20 7.60 -3.44 0.57
CA ILE A 20 7.75 -4.87 0.86
C ILE A 20 6.70 -5.73 0.15
N GLY A 21 5.70 -5.11 -0.44
CA GLY A 21 4.66 -5.79 -1.19
C GLY A 21 3.49 -4.88 -1.50
N MET A 22 2.46 -5.46 -2.05
CA MET A 22 1.20 -4.77 -2.32
C MET A 22 0.02 -5.73 -2.26
N LEU A 23 -1.13 -5.21 -1.92
CA LEU A 23 -2.41 -5.90 -2.02
C LEU A 23 -3.06 -5.51 -3.35
N ALA A 24 -3.15 -6.46 -4.26
CA ALA A 24 -3.84 -6.26 -5.54
C ALA A 24 -5.34 -6.43 -5.35
N MET A 25 -6.12 -5.49 -5.86
CA MET A 25 -7.58 -5.46 -5.76
C MET A 25 -8.19 -4.90 -7.04
N THR A 26 -9.48 -5.11 -7.19
CA THR A 26 -10.31 -4.43 -8.18
C THR A 26 -11.49 -3.78 -7.49
N ASP A 27 -11.93 -2.64 -8.00
CA ASP A 27 -13.13 -1.96 -7.53
C ASP A 27 -13.98 -1.50 -8.73
N GLU A 28 -15.01 -0.71 -8.48
CA GLU A 28 -15.90 -0.20 -9.53
C GLU A 28 -15.17 0.66 -10.59
N ALA A 29 -14.02 1.23 -10.24
CA ALA A 29 -13.19 2.03 -11.16
C ALA A 29 -12.11 1.21 -11.87
N GLY A 30 -11.94 -0.06 -11.53
CA GLY A 30 -10.96 -0.98 -12.15
C GLY A 30 -9.89 -1.48 -11.20
N GLU A 31 -8.70 -1.72 -11.72
CA GLU A 31 -7.57 -2.20 -10.93
C GLU A 31 -7.12 -1.15 -9.90
N ASP A 32 -6.84 -1.62 -8.70
CA ASP A 32 -6.32 -0.82 -7.60
C ASP A 32 -5.24 -1.63 -6.88
N ALA A 33 -4.29 -0.95 -6.27
CA ALA A 33 -3.25 -1.58 -5.48
C ALA A 33 -2.98 -0.76 -4.23
N LYS A 34 -2.84 -1.46 -3.11
CA LYS A 34 -2.45 -0.84 -1.83
C LYS A 34 -1.03 -1.30 -1.52
N LEU A 35 -0.08 -0.39 -1.62
CA LEU A 35 1.31 -0.67 -1.31
C LEU A 35 1.48 -0.90 0.19
N LEU A 36 2.36 -1.83 0.55
CA LEU A 36 2.80 -2.05 1.92
C LEU A 36 4.28 -1.73 2.01
N ALA A 37 4.65 -0.88 2.94
CA ALA A 37 6.02 -0.41 3.09
C ALA A 37 6.44 -0.41 4.56
N VAL A 38 7.73 -0.44 4.79
CA VAL A 38 8.34 -0.25 6.11
C VAL A 38 9.32 0.92 6.08
N PRO A 39 9.52 1.63 7.19
CA PRO A 39 10.54 2.67 7.25
C PRO A 39 11.92 2.12 6.93
N VAL A 40 12.75 2.93 6.30
CA VAL A 40 14.13 2.54 6.01
C VAL A 40 14.94 2.35 7.31
N ASP A 41 15.98 1.53 7.25
CA ASP A 41 16.81 1.17 8.41
C ASP A 41 17.41 2.38 9.12
N LYS A 42 17.70 3.45 8.36
CA LYS A 42 18.21 4.71 8.93
C LYS A 42 17.24 5.35 9.91
N LEU A 43 15.93 5.17 9.71
CA LEU A 43 14.90 5.69 10.61
C LEU A 43 14.65 4.76 11.78
N THR A 44 14.63 3.46 11.52
CA THR A 44 14.51 2.43 12.56
C THR A 44 15.03 1.09 12.05
N PRO A 45 15.87 0.38 12.82
CA PRO A 45 16.33 -0.96 12.45
C PRO A 45 15.29 -2.06 12.70
N MET A 46 14.12 -1.72 13.24
CA MET A 46 13.10 -2.68 13.68
C MET A 46 12.63 -3.61 12.54
N TYR A 47 12.60 -3.12 11.31
CA TYR A 47 12.12 -3.89 10.15
C TYR A 47 13.26 -4.37 9.23
N ARG A 48 14.50 -4.35 9.70
CA ARG A 48 15.68 -4.70 8.89
C ARG A 48 15.56 -6.06 8.22
N ASN A 49 15.00 -7.04 8.91
CA ASN A 49 14.87 -8.41 8.43
C ASN A 49 13.55 -8.65 7.65
N VAL A 50 12.73 -7.63 7.47
CA VAL A 50 11.51 -7.71 6.67
C VAL A 50 11.83 -7.31 5.24
N GLN A 51 11.85 -8.27 4.31
CA GLN A 51 12.15 -8.05 2.90
C GLN A 51 10.91 -8.12 2.03
N THR A 52 9.95 -8.96 2.40
CA THR A 52 8.68 -9.11 1.69
C THR A 52 7.51 -9.02 2.67
N HIS A 53 6.29 -8.81 2.13
CA HIS A 53 5.07 -8.86 2.93
C HIS A 53 4.93 -10.19 3.69
N ALA A 54 5.44 -11.30 3.12
CA ALA A 54 5.37 -12.63 3.74
C ALA A 54 6.19 -12.72 5.04
N ASP A 55 7.11 -11.81 5.28
CA ASP A 55 7.86 -11.72 6.53
C ASP A 55 7.07 -11.04 7.66
N MET A 56 5.91 -10.47 7.35
CA MET A 56 5.01 -9.87 8.33
C MET A 56 4.08 -10.93 8.93
N PRO A 57 3.55 -10.70 10.15
CA PRO A 57 2.57 -11.60 10.73
C PRO A 57 1.37 -11.80 9.80
N THR A 58 0.96 -13.06 9.59
CA THR A 58 -0.18 -13.39 8.71
C THR A 58 -1.45 -12.67 9.15
N LEU A 59 -1.69 -12.57 10.45
CA LEU A 59 -2.87 -11.88 10.98
C LEU A 59 -2.90 -10.40 10.56
N LEU A 60 -1.76 -9.73 10.53
CA LEU A 60 -1.70 -8.34 10.05
C LEU A 60 -2.11 -8.23 8.58
N LEU A 61 -1.62 -9.13 7.73
CA LEU A 61 -1.98 -9.19 6.31
C LEU A 61 -3.48 -9.47 6.13
N ASP A 62 -4.02 -10.40 6.92
CA ASP A 62 -5.44 -10.74 6.90
C ASP A 62 -6.30 -9.55 7.34
N GLN A 63 -5.89 -8.82 8.37
CA GLN A 63 -6.59 -7.62 8.83
C GLN A 63 -6.61 -6.52 7.76
N ILE A 64 -5.50 -6.30 7.06
CA ILE A 64 -5.42 -5.33 5.98
C ILE A 64 -6.35 -5.73 4.83
N SER A 65 -6.30 -6.98 4.41
CA SER A 65 -7.15 -7.52 3.36
C SER A 65 -8.63 -7.40 3.71
N HIS A 66 -9.00 -7.82 4.91
CA HIS A 66 -10.36 -7.74 5.42
C HIS A 66 -10.88 -6.29 5.45
N PHE A 67 -10.06 -5.36 5.92
CA PHE A 67 -10.43 -3.94 5.93
C PHE A 67 -10.80 -3.45 4.53
N PHE A 68 -9.96 -3.71 3.53
CA PHE A 68 -10.22 -3.23 2.17
C PHE A 68 -11.37 -3.96 1.48
N GLU A 69 -11.65 -5.20 1.82
CA GLU A 69 -12.83 -5.90 1.31
C GLU A 69 -14.13 -5.24 1.76
N HIS A 70 -14.16 -4.60 2.94
CA HIS A 70 -15.37 -4.14 3.59
C HIS A 70 -15.52 -2.63 3.74
N TYR A 71 -14.45 -1.85 3.53
CA TYR A 71 -14.49 -0.42 3.86
C TYR A 71 -15.46 0.41 2.98
N LYS A 72 -15.91 -0.15 1.85
CA LYS A 72 -16.90 0.48 0.96
C LYS A 72 -18.31 -0.12 1.08
N ASP A 73 -18.55 -1.05 1.98
CA ASP A 73 -19.81 -1.81 2.06
C ASP A 73 -21.05 -0.94 2.22
N LEU A 74 -20.90 0.23 2.87
CA LEU A 74 -22.01 1.15 3.11
C LEU A 74 -22.16 2.23 2.01
N GLU A 75 -21.35 2.17 0.97
CA GLU A 75 -21.41 3.09 -0.17
C GLU A 75 -22.17 2.43 -1.33
N PRO A 76 -23.35 2.92 -1.70
CA PRO A 76 -24.14 2.34 -2.80
C PRO A 76 -23.37 2.30 -4.12
N GLY A 77 -23.41 1.14 -4.80
CA GLY A 77 -22.77 0.94 -6.10
C GLY A 77 -21.26 0.73 -6.06
N LYS A 78 -20.67 0.72 -4.88
CA LYS A 78 -19.23 0.48 -4.71
C LYS A 78 -18.96 -0.91 -4.18
N PHE A 79 -17.83 -1.48 -4.61
CA PHE A 79 -17.37 -2.80 -4.16
C PHE A 79 -15.86 -2.87 -4.21
N VAL A 80 -15.30 -3.84 -3.51
CA VAL A 80 -13.90 -4.22 -3.61
C VAL A 80 -13.78 -5.74 -3.70
N LYS A 81 -12.98 -6.20 -4.65
CA LYS A 81 -12.59 -7.60 -4.75
C LYS A 81 -11.09 -7.70 -4.55
N VAL A 82 -10.67 -8.34 -3.47
CA VAL A 82 -9.26 -8.61 -3.23
C VAL A 82 -8.79 -9.73 -4.15
N VAL A 83 -7.71 -9.48 -4.88
CA VAL A 83 -7.07 -10.46 -5.75
C VAL A 83 -6.01 -11.23 -4.96
N GLY A 84 -5.19 -10.55 -4.18
CA GLY A 84 -4.18 -11.14 -3.33
C GLY A 84 -2.94 -10.29 -3.15
N TRP A 85 -2.05 -10.77 -2.32
CA TRP A 85 -0.76 -10.13 -2.06
C TRP A 85 0.23 -10.39 -3.18
N ARG A 86 1.07 -9.38 -3.46
CA ARG A 86 2.17 -9.43 -4.41
C ARG A 86 3.46 -8.98 -3.71
N GLY A 87 4.59 -9.41 -4.23
CA GLY A 87 5.89 -9.14 -3.67
C GLY A 87 6.44 -7.73 -3.94
N PRO A 88 7.65 -7.42 -3.41
CA PRO A 88 8.24 -6.10 -3.52
C PRO A 88 8.57 -5.69 -4.96
N GLU A 89 8.90 -6.62 -5.84
CA GLU A 89 9.21 -6.30 -7.24
C GLU A 89 7.99 -5.77 -8.00
N GLU A 90 6.83 -6.37 -7.78
CA GLU A 90 5.58 -5.87 -8.36
C GLU A 90 5.17 -4.54 -7.74
N ALA A 91 5.39 -4.36 -6.44
CA ALA A 91 5.15 -3.10 -5.75
C ALA A 91 6.01 -1.96 -6.33
N LYS A 92 7.27 -2.22 -6.64
CA LYS A 92 8.17 -1.25 -7.28
C LYS A 92 7.68 -0.86 -8.67
N LYS A 93 7.22 -1.82 -9.46
CA LYS A 93 6.63 -1.56 -10.79
C LYS A 93 5.39 -0.67 -10.68
N GLU A 94 4.55 -0.91 -9.69
CA GLU A 94 3.37 -0.09 -9.44
C GLU A 94 3.75 1.35 -9.10
N ILE A 95 4.80 1.55 -8.28
CA ILE A 95 5.33 2.88 -7.97
C ILE A 95 5.84 3.58 -9.25
N GLU A 96 6.61 2.88 -10.06
CA GLU A 96 7.15 3.42 -11.32
C GLU A 96 6.02 3.82 -12.29
N ASN A 97 5.00 2.97 -12.41
CA ASN A 97 3.81 3.27 -13.21
C ASN A 97 3.06 4.50 -12.68
N GLY A 98 2.91 4.60 -11.36
CA GLY A 98 2.29 5.75 -10.72
C GLY A 98 3.04 7.05 -10.98
N VAL A 99 4.36 7.03 -10.90
CA VAL A 99 5.22 8.18 -11.21
C VAL A 99 5.05 8.61 -12.68
N LYS A 100 5.05 7.64 -13.59
CA LYS A 100 4.86 7.90 -15.02
C LYS A 100 3.47 8.49 -15.28
N THR A 101 2.43 7.87 -14.75
CA THR A 101 1.05 8.35 -14.89
C THR A 101 0.90 9.78 -14.40
N PHE A 102 1.51 10.11 -13.26
CA PHE A 102 1.48 11.46 -12.72
C PHE A 102 2.21 12.46 -13.63
N LYS A 103 3.37 12.10 -14.18
CA LYS A 103 4.10 12.96 -15.12
C LYS A 103 3.31 13.26 -16.38
N ASP A 104 2.58 12.27 -16.88
CA ASP A 104 1.81 12.37 -18.13
C ASP A 104 0.40 12.97 -17.88
N ALA A 105 -0.03 13.14 -16.66
CA ALA A 105 -1.34 13.71 -16.33
C ALA A 105 -1.41 15.19 -16.71
N LYS A 106 -2.54 15.59 -17.34
CA LYS A 106 -2.82 16.98 -17.70
C LYS A 106 -3.23 17.81 -16.49
N ASP A 107 -4.05 17.22 -15.63
CA ASP A 107 -4.50 17.82 -14.39
C ASP A 107 -3.78 17.14 -13.21
N LYS A 108 -2.96 17.92 -12.50
CA LYS A 108 -2.23 17.45 -11.33
C LYS A 108 -2.79 18.09 -10.07
N PRO A 109 -2.94 17.32 -8.98
CA PRO A 109 -3.37 17.92 -7.73
C PRO A 109 -2.36 18.98 -7.27
N ASN A 110 -2.90 20.05 -6.71
CA ASN A 110 -2.13 21.14 -6.20
C ASN A 110 -2.01 20.96 -4.68
N TYR A 111 -0.93 20.33 -4.27
CA TYR A 111 -0.66 20.06 -2.85
C TYR A 111 0.11 21.19 -2.21
#